data_43b22afd98785b7575a7889c6bd549c8
#
_entry.id   43b22afd98785b7575a7889c6bd549c8
#
_cell.length_a   1.000
_cell.length_b   1.000
_cell.length_c   1.000
_cell.angle_alpha   90.00
_cell.angle_beta   90.00
_cell.angle_gamma   90.00
#
_symmetry.space_group_name_H-M   'P 1'
#
loop_
_entity.id
_entity.type
_entity.pdbx_description
1 polymer ?
#
loop_
_entity_poly.entity_id
_entity_poly.type
_entity_poly.pdbx_seq_one_letter_code
_entity_poly.pdbx_strand_id
1 'polypeptide(L)'
;MKIIRNLLLVLTLLFVTSCKEDTFMKDYPQLEDKKHIYEVVEIDRVLDIFENDETAVILMGFSACPWCQAIVPYVNEVSKAEGVKEVYYLDILEMRDESSKDHQKYLQLKEIIKDAVDKEKDRINGPTFVVVKNGEMVGYHLDTVSSHQMVEGILPPMNEEQISELKGILKKLIQKSH
;
A
#
# COMPACT_ATOMS: atom_id res chain seq x y z
N MET A 1 35.04 62.62 0.26
CA MET A 1 35.05 61.34 -0.46
C MET A 1 34.53 60.28 0.47
N LYS A 2 33.28 59.83 0.27
CA LYS A 2 32.61 58.81 1.10
C LYS A 2 32.73 57.46 0.42
N ILE A 3 33.45 56.54 1.02
CA ILE A 3 33.61 55.18 0.54
C ILE A 3 32.37 54.41 1.01
N ILE A 4 31.49 54.10 0.07
CA ILE A 4 30.33 53.22 0.32
C ILE A 4 30.83 51.80 0.25
N ARG A 5 30.87 51.13 1.41
CA ARG A 5 31.27 49.74 1.53
C ARG A 5 30.04 48.89 1.36
N ASN A 6 29.87 48.28 0.18
CA ASN A 6 28.82 47.31 -0.10
C ASN A 6 29.06 46.04 0.71
N LEU A 7 28.23 45.81 1.73
CA LEU A 7 28.15 44.56 2.47
C LEU A 7 27.24 43.61 1.70
N LEU A 8 27.84 42.71 0.93
CA LEU A 8 27.12 41.59 0.28
C LEU A 8 26.68 40.62 1.35
N LEU A 9 25.41 40.66 1.72
CA LEU A 9 24.77 39.68 2.56
C LEU A 9 24.50 38.43 1.70
N VAL A 10 25.40 37.47 1.75
CA VAL A 10 25.15 36.13 1.16
C VAL A 10 24.19 35.41 2.06
N LEU A 11 22.91 35.45 1.70
CA LEU A 11 21.85 34.67 2.33
C LEU A 11 22.00 33.21 1.88
N THR A 12 22.80 32.42 2.60
CA THR A 12 22.83 30.97 2.42
C THR A 12 21.51 30.38 2.88
N LEU A 13 20.60 30.10 1.94
CA LEU A 13 19.45 29.22 2.20
C LEU A 13 19.99 27.83 2.54
N LEU A 14 20.06 27.53 3.82
CA LEU A 14 20.18 26.17 4.31
C LEU A 14 18.88 25.45 3.96
N PHE A 15 18.85 24.71 2.84
CA PHE A 15 17.84 23.69 2.61
C PHE A 15 18.04 22.62 3.69
N VAL A 16 17.35 22.77 4.80
CA VAL A 16 17.17 21.68 5.74
C VAL A 16 16.26 20.69 5.02
N THR A 17 16.83 19.74 4.29
CA THR A 17 16.13 18.54 3.89
C THR A 17 15.85 17.79 5.17
N SER A 18 14.70 18.04 5.78
CA SER A 18 14.15 17.19 6.82
C SER A 18 14.01 15.80 6.19
N CYS A 19 14.91 14.89 6.52
CA CYS A 19 14.68 13.47 6.32
C CYS A 19 13.45 13.13 7.17
N LYS A 20 12.26 13.20 6.58
CA LYS A 20 11.06 12.64 7.18
C LYS A 20 11.37 11.15 7.34
N GLU A 21 11.49 10.72 8.58
CA GLU A 21 11.71 9.32 8.89
C GLU A 21 10.56 8.53 8.25
N ASP A 22 10.89 7.54 7.44
CA ASP A 22 9.89 6.75 6.74
C ASP A 22 9.18 5.85 7.75
N THR A 23 8.01 6.28 8.20
CA THR A 23 7.21 5.56 9.18
C THR A 23 6.69 4.23 8.63
N PHE A 24 6.44 4.15 7.31
CA PHE A 24 5.96 2.92 6.69
C PHE A 24 6.97 1.78 6.81
N MET A 25 8.26 2.05 6.57
CA MET A 25 9.31 1.03 6.74
C MET A 25 9.50 0.58 8.20
N LYS A 26 9.16 1.42 9.19
CA LYS A 26 9.16 1.00 10.59
C LYS A 26 8.06 -0.01 10.89
N ASP A 27 6.90 0.21 10.30
CA ASP A 27 5.74 -0.68 10.43
C ASP A 27 5.92 -1.98 9.63
N TYR A 28 6.75 -1.93 8.59
CA TYR A 28 7.07 -3.06 7.69
C TYR A 28 8.59 -3.29 7.59
N PRO A 29 9.24 -3.80 8.65
CA PRO A 29 10.71 -3.92 8.71
C PRO A 29 11.32 -4.88 7.70
N GLN A 30 10.52 -5.75 7.07
CA GLN A 30 10.96 -6.62 5.98
C GLN A 30 11.04 -5.89 4.63
N LEU A 31 10.53 -4.66 4.53
CA LEU A 31 10.69 -3.81 3.37
C LEU A 31 12.04 -3.10 3.44
N GLU A 32 13.07 -3.69 2.83
CA GLU A 32 14.44 -3.15 2.85
C GLU A 32 14.67 -2.03 1.82
N ASP A 33 13.79 -1.91 0.82
CA ASP A 33 13.90 -0.92 -0.25
C ASP A 33 13.54 0.49 0.22
N LYS A 34 14.55 1.29 0.53
CA LYS A 34 14.38 2.71 0.94
C LYS A 34 13.76 3.61 -0.14
N LYS A 35 13.65 3.10 -1.38
CA LYS A 35 12.99 3.78 -2.50
C LYS A 35 11.71 3.04 -2.89
N HIS A 36 11.00 2.52 -1.88
CA HIS A 36 9.71 1.91 -2.12
C HIS A 36 8.72 2.91 -2.71
N ILE A 37 7.66 2.38 -3.30
CA ILE A 37 6.63 3.17 -3.99
C ILE A 37 5.29 3.17 -3.25
N TYR A 38 5.29 2.88 -1.96
CA TYR A 38 4.08 2.99 -1.15
C TYR A 38 3.78 4.45 -0.81
N GLU A 39 2.53 4.83 -1.03
CA GLU A 39 1.90 6.06 -0.54
C GLU A 39 0.82 5.68 0.47
N VAL A 40 1.02 6.04 1.74
CA VAL A 40 0.01 5.83 2.79
C VAL A 40 -1.09 6.88 2.62
N VAL A 41 -2.33 6.41 2.48
CA VAL A 41 -3.47 7.26 2.18
C VAL A 41 -4.62 7.05 3.15
N GLU A 42 -5.46 8.07 3.28
CA GLU A 42 -6.76 7.99 3.96
C GLU A 42 -7.79 7.34 3.02
N ILE A 43 -8.87 6.84 3.59
CA ILE A 43 -9.93 6.15 2.86
C ILE A 43 -10.58 7.02 1.78
N ASP A 44 -10.64 8.33 1.98
CA ASP A 44 -11.17 9.28 0.99
C ASP A 44 -10.41 9.19 -0.33
N ARG A 45 -9.07 9.10 -0.27
CA ARG A 45 -8.25 8.96 -1.49
C ARG A 45 -8.57 7.66 -2.23
N VAL A 46 -8.81 6.57 -1.51
CA VAL A 46 -9.17 5.29 -2.14
C VAL A 46 -10.55 5.38 -2.79
N LEU A 47 -11.53 6.01 -2.15
CA LEU A 47 -12.85 6.22 -2.74
C LEU A 47 -12.78 7.13 -3.97
N ASP A 48 -11.98 8.20 -3.92
CA ASP A 48 -11.75 9.11 -5.06
C ASP A 48 -11.21 8.38 -6.29
N ILE A 49 -10.35 7.35 -6.12
CA ILE A 49 -9.84 6.53 -7.23
C ILE A 49 -10.98 5.87 -8.01
N PHE A 50 -11.97 5.33 -7.30
CA PHE A 50 -13.14 4.70 -7.93
C PHE A 50 -14.11 5.73 -8.52
N GLU A 51 -14.33 6.85 -7.83
CA GLU A 51 -15.29 7.88 -8.24
C GLU A 51 -14.81 8.71 -9.43
N ASN A 52 -13.50 8.88 -9.59
CA ASN A 52 -12.89 9.71 -10.64
C ASN A 52 -12.31 8.89 -11.80
N ASP A 53 -12.72 7.64 -11.96
CA ASP A 53 -12.29 6.76 -13.06
C ASP A 53 -10.76 6.61 -13.16
N GLU A 54 -10.05 6.62 -12.03
CA GLU A 54 -8.59 6.51 -12.01
C GLU A 54 -8.11 5.07 -12.22
N THR A 55 -6.85 4.93 -12.62
CA THR A 55 -6.14 3.64 -12.66
C THR A 55 -5.11 3.59 -11.55
N ALA A 56 -5.16 2.56 -10.71
CA ALA A 56 -4.36 2.48 -9.50
C ALA A 56 -4.08 1.03 -9.06
N VAL A 57 -3.02 0.88 -8.27
CA VAL A 57 -2.73 -0.32 -7.48
C VAL A 57 -2.88 0.03 -6.00
N ILE A 58 -3.69 -0.75 -5.29
CA ILE A 58 -4.04 -0.50 -3.89
C ILE A 58 -3.70 -1.75 -3.06
N LEU A 59 -3.06 -1.55 -1.93
CA LEU A 59 -2.85 -2.57 -0.90
C LEU A 59 -3.55 -2.13 0.38
N MET A 60 -4.50 -2.92 0.85
CA MET A 60 -5.20 -2.71 2.11
C MET A 60 -4.71 -3.71 3.15
N GLY A 61 -4.37 -3.23 4.33
CA GLY A 61 -3.82 -4.08 5.38
C GLY A 61 -3.60 -3.32 6.68
N PHE A 62 -2.77 -3.86 7.55
CA PHE A 62 -2.31 -3.24 8.80
C PHE A 62 -1.04 -3.91 9.30
N SER A 63 -0.19 -3.17 10.02
CA SER A 63 1.17 -3.61 10.37
C SER A 63 1.20 -4.83 11.31
N ALA A 64 0.20 -5.00 12.17
CA ALA A 64 0.11 -6.16 13.06
C ALA A 64 -0.31 -7.48 12.35
N CYS A 65 -0.61 -7.45 11.05
CA CYS A 65 -1.02 -8.61 10.28
C CYS A 65 0.20 -9.37 9.72
N PRO A 66 0.46 -10.63 10.10
CA PRO A 66 1.62 -11.39 9.60
C PRO A 66 1.65 -11.56 8.09
N TRP A 67 0.51 -11.79 7.45
CA TRP A 67 0.42 -11.88 5.99
C TRP A 67 0.69 -10.54 5.30
N CYS A 68 0.30 -9.41 5.94
CA CYS A 68 0.65 -8.09 5.43
C CYS A 68 2.17 -7.86 5.49
N GLN A 69 2.82 -8.27 6.60
CA GLN A 69 4.27 -8.24 6.72
C GLN A 69 4.94 -9.06 5.61
N ALA A 70 4.39 -10.23 5.29
CA ALA A 70 4.95 -11.13 4.29
C ALA A 70 4.79 -10.62 2.84
N ILE A 71 3.67 -9.97 2.49
CA ILE A 71 3.39 -9.58 1.09
C ILE A 71 4.03 -8.24 0.69
N VAL A 72 4.15 -7.28 1.62
CA VAL A 72 4.58 -5.89 1.35
C VAL A 72 5.88 -5.80 0.53
N PRO A 73 6.96 -6.53 0.82
CA PRO A 73 8.18 -6.46 0.02
C PRO A 73 7.97 -6.85 -1.46
N TYR A 74 7.15 -7.87 -1.69
CA TYR A 74 6.92 -8.41 -3.04
C TYR A 74 5.95 -7.57 -3.86
N VAL A 75 4.94 -6.96 -3.24
CA VAL A 75 4.09 -5.97 -3.91
C VAL A 75 4.93 -4.78 -4.39
N ASN A 76 5.83 -4.26 -3.55
CA ASN A 76 6.75 -3.20 -3.96
C ASN A 76 7.62 -3.62 -5.14
N GLU A 77 8.28 -4.77 -5.04
CA GLU A 77 9.19 -5.27 -6.06
C GLU A 77 8.49 -5.46 -7.41
N VAL A 78 7.36 -6.18 -7.41
CA VAL A 78 6.64 -6.50 -8.65
C VAL A 78 6.01 -5.25 -9.25
N SER A 79 5.41 -4.38 -8.43
CA SER A 79 4.80 -3.15 -8.93
C SER A 79 5.83 -2.23 -9.60
N LYS A 80 7.02 -2.08 -9.01
CA LYS A 80 8.13 -1.34 -9.65
C LYS A 80 8.57 -1.98 -10.96
N ALA A 81 8.70 -3.31 -10.99
CA ALA A 81 9.11 -4.03 -12.21
C ALA A 81 8.09 -3.88 -13.35
N GLU A 82 6.80 -3.78 -13.03
CA GLU A 82 5.72 -3.55 -14.02
C GLU A 82 5.47 -2.05 -14.29
N GLY A 83 6.31 -1.15 -13.79
CA GLY A 83 6.24 0.28 -14.10
C GLY A 83 5.20 1.08 -13.33
N VAL A 84 4.62 0.51 -12.28
CA VAL A 84 3.73 1.22 -11.35
C VAL A 84 4.55 2.29 -10.62
N LYS A 85 4.02 3.52 -10.58
CA LYS A 85 4.71 4.65 -9.94
C LYS A 85 4.46 4.69 -8.44
N GLU A 86 3.24 4.37 -8.03
CA GLU A 86 2.75 4.44 -6.65
C GLU A 86 1.84 3.26 -6.35
N VAL A 87 2.00 2.67 -5.17
CA VAL A 87 1.05 1.72 -4.58
C VAL A 87 0.38 2.42 -3.41
N TYR A 88 -0.91 2.68 -3.52
CA TYR A 88 -1.69 3.28 -2.44
C TYR A 88 -1.89 2.27 -1.32
N TYR A 89 -1.41 2.61 -0.13
CA TYR A 89 -1.58 1.76 1.05
C TYR A 89 -2.64 2.36 1.98
N LEU A 90 -3.66 1.55 2.29
CA LEU A 90 -4.73 1.91 3.22
C LEU A 90 -4.67 1.02 4.45
N ASP A 91 -4.44 1.60 5.64
CA ASP A 91 -4.64 0.89 6.90
C ASP A 91 -6.14 0.76 7.20
N ILE A 92 -6.61 -0.49 7.27
CA ILE A 92 -8.04 -0.78 7.42
C ILE A 92 -8.41 -1.22 8.84
N LEU A 93 -7.46 -1.24 9.79
CA LEU A 93 -7.70 -1.86 11.09
C LEU A 93 -8.78 -1.13 11.90
N GLU A 94 -8.57 0.16 12.12
CA GLU A 94 -9.46 0.95 12.99
C GLU A 94 -10.83 1.21 12.34
N MET A 95 -10.87 1.36 11.01
CA MET A 95 -12.13 1.67 10.31
C MET A 95 -13.12 0.48 10.25
N ARG A 96 -12.69 -0.71 10.65
CA ARG A 96 -13.58 -1.88 10.85
C ARG A 96 -14.48 -1.74 12.07
N ASP A 97 -14.06 -0.93 13.06
CA ASP A 97 -14.85 -0.69 14.26
C ASP A 97 -16.01 0.27 13.96
N GLU A 98 -17.21 -0.09 14.39
CA GLU A 98 -18.42 0.71 14.15
C GLU A 98 -18.35 2.11 14.78
N SER A 99 -17.52 2.29 15.82
CA SER A 99 -17.28 3.58 16.46
C SER A 99 -16.28 4.47 15.71
N SER A 100 -15.59 3.93 14.72
CA SER A 100 -14.63 4.69 13.93
C SER A 100 -15.33 5.77 13.10
N LYS A 101 -14.73 6.95 13.04
CA LYS A 101 -15.21 8.06 12.18
C LYS A 101 -15.28 7.68 10.69
N ASP A 102 -14.46 6.73 10.26
CA ASP A 102 -14.33 6.30 8.87
C ASP A 102 -15.12 5.02 8.57
N HIS A 103 -15.85 4.47 9.57
CA HIS A 103 -16.59 3.22 9.39
C HIS A 103 -17.60 3.24 8.23
N GLN A 104 -18.35 4.33 8.05
CA GLN A 104 -19.31 4.44 6.96
C GLN A 104 -18.64 4.43 5.57
N LYS A 105 -17.48 5.07 5.45
CA LYS A 105 -16.67 5.02 4.23
C LYS A 105 -16.07 3.63 3.99
N TYR A 106 -15.67 2.94 5.06
CA TYR A 106 -15.24 1.55 4.98
C TYR A 106 -16.36 0.63 4.47
N LEU A 107 -17.60 0.81 4.90
CA LEU A 107 -18.75 0.06 4.37
C LEU A 107 -19.01 0.38 2.90
N GLN A 108 -18.85 1.64 2.49
CA GLN A 108 -18.92 2.05 1.08
C GLN A 108 -17.82 1.35 0.24
N LEU A 109 -16.58 1.40 0.69
CA LEU A 109 -15.46 0.71 0.02
C LEU A 109 -15.71 -0.80 -0.06
N LYS A 110 -16.19 -1.42 1.03
CA LYS A 110 -16.54 -2.85 1.08
C LYS A 110 -17.55 -3.23 0.01
N GLU A 111 -18.57 -2.40 -0.25
CA GLU A 111 -19.55 -2.65 -1.32
C GLU A 111 -18.92 -2.50 -2.71
N ILE A 112 -18.08 -1.50 -2.93
CA ILE A 112 -17.38 -1.27 -4.21
C ILE A 112 -16.51 -2.49 -4.57
N ILE A 113 -15.77 -3.04 -3.61
CA ILE A 113 -14.85 -4.16 -3.83
C ILE A 113 -15.42 -5.49 -3.33
N LYS A 114 -16.73 -5.69 -3.33
CA LYS A 114 -17.43 -6.84 -2.72
C LYS A 114 -16.91 -8.22 -3.12
N ASP A 115 -16.32 -8.35 -4.30
CA ASP A 115 -15.72 -9.61 -4.76
C ASP A 115 -14.42 -9.94 -4.03
N ALA A 116 -13.74 -8.92 -3.49
CA ALA A 116 -12.52 -9.03 -2.70
C ALA A 116 -12.79 -9.05 -1.17
N VAL A 117 -14.04 -9.12 -0.75
CA VAL A 117 -14.45 -9.20 0.66
C VAL A 117 -14.48 -10.65 1.13
N ASP A 118 -13.95 -10.90 2.32
CA ASP A 118 -14.10 -12.19 3.00
C ASP A 118 -15.58 -12.41 3.35
N LYS A 119 -16.20 -13.37 2.67
CA LYS A 119 -17.65 -13.63 2.79
C LYS A 119 -18.04 -14.26 4.12
N GLU A 120 -17.12 -14.98 4.78
CA GLU A 120 -17.40 -15.62 6.07
C GLU A 120 -17.38 -14.58 7.20
N LYS A 121 -16.44 -13.64 7.13
CA LYS A 121 -16.25 -12.60 8.14
C LYS A 121 -16.95 -11.28 7.80
N ASP A 122 -17.52 -11.20 6.61
CA ASP A 122 -18.16 -10.00 6.04
C ASP A 122 -17.31 -8.72 6.19
N ARG A 123 -16.02 -8.83 5.86
CA ARG A 123 -15.07 -7.72 5.99
C ARG A 123 -13.96 -7.76 4.96
N ILE A 124 -13.33 -6.60 4.70
CA ILE A 124 -12.06 -6.54 3.97
C ILE A 124 -10.97 -7.09 4.89
N ASN A 125 -10.28 -8.15 4.47
CA ASN A 125 -9.14 -8.71 5.23
C ASN A 125 -7.85 -7.94 4.91
N GLY A 126 -6.83 -8.13 5.74
CA GLY A 126 -5.46 -7.74 5.44
C GLY A 126 -4.62 -9.01 5.22
N PRO A 127 -3.81 -9.05 4.14
CA PRO A 127 -3.77 -8.08 3.06
C PRO A 127 -4.87 -8.32 2.01
N THR A 128 -5.39 -7.25 1.44
CA THR A 128 -6.20 -7.27 0.22
C THR A 128 -5.50 -6.39 -0.82
N PHE A 129 -5.04 -7.01 -1.91
CA PHE A 129 -4.42 -6.33 -3.04
C PHE A 129 -5.45 -6.14 -4.15
N VAL A 130 -5.58 -4.91 -4.65
CA VAL A 130 -6.58 -4.55 -5.66
C VAL A 130 -5.92 -3.78 -6.80
N VAL A 131 -6.31 -4.10 -8.02
CA VAL A 131 -5.94 -3.36 -9.23
C VAL A 131 -7.20 -2.72 -9.79
N VAL A 132 -7.16 -1.40 -9.95
CA VAL A 132 -8.24 -0.57 -10.48
C VAL A 132 -7.83 -0.05 -11.86
N LYS A 133 -8.76 -0.06 -12.81
CA LYS A 133 -8.61 0.55 -14.14
C LYS A 133 -9.87 1.34 -14.46
N ASN A 134 -9.72 2.64 -14.72
CA ASN A 134 -10.83 3.53 -15.05
C ASN A 134 -11.98 3.43 -14.02
N GLY A 135 -11.62 3.48 -12.71
CA GLY A 135 -12.60 3.41 -11.62
C GLY A 135 -13.19 2.02 -11.36
N GLU A 136 -12.81 0.98 -12.09
CA GLU A 136 -13.33 -0.38 -11.92
C GLU A 136 -12.25 -1.32 -11.36
N MET A 137 -12.62 -2.18 -10.41
CA MET A 137 -11.75 -3.24 -9.92
C MET A 137 -11.60 -4.33 -11.01
N VAL A 138 -10.43 -4.38 -11.65
CA VAL A 138 -10.14 -5.34 -12.72
C VAL A 138 -9.44 -6.60 -12.22
N GLY A 139 -9.00 -6.60 -10.96
CA GLY A 139 -8.39 -7.76 -10.34
C GLY A 139 -8.09 -7.55 -8.87
N TYR A 140 -8.02 -8.64 -8.13
CA TYR A 140 -7.66 -8.63 -6.73
C TYR A 140 -6.94 -9.92 -6.31
N HIS A 141 -6.27 -9.87 -5.18
CA HIS A 141 -5.66 -11.01 -4.50
C HIS A 141 -5.76 -10.85 -2.99
N LEU A 142 -6.01 -11.95 -2.31
CA LEU A 142 -6.15 -12.00 -0.85
C LEU A 142 -4.99 -12.80 -0.25
N ASP A 143 -4.52 -12.37 0.90
CA ASP A 143 -3.41 -13.00 1.62
C ASP A 143 -2.11 -13.09 0.80
N THR A 144 -1.36 -14.18 0.92
CA THR A 144 -0.15 -14.47 0.14
C THR A 144 -0.45 -15.54 -0.91
N VAL A 145 -0.08 -16.79 -0.67
CA VAL A 145 -0.44 -17.95 -1.50
C VAL A 145 -1.06 -19.03 -0.64
N SER A 146 -1.89 -19.89 -1.24
CA SER A 146 -2.68 -20.88 -0.51
C SER A 146 -1.85 -21.89 0.32
N SER A 147 -0.63 -22.16 -0.12
CA SER A 147 0.34 -23.02 0.56
C SER A 147 1.07 -22.35 1.73
N HIS A 148 0.98 -21.00 1.88
CA HIS A 148 1.64 -20.25 2.94
C HIS A 148 0.73 -20.13 4.16
N GLN A 149 0.85 -21.09 5.05
CA GLN A 149 -0.04 -21.28 6.20
C GLN A 149 0.70 -21.08 7.54
N MET A 150 -0.08 -20.72 8.55
CA MET A 150 0.42 -20.73 9.94
C MET A 150 0.88 -22.12 10.36
N VAL A 151 2.01 -22.19 11.06
CA VAL A 151 2.53 -23.39 11.72
C VAL A 151 2.69 -23.06 13.19
N GLU A 152 1.99 -23.79 14.04
CA GLU A 152 2.04 -23.59 15.52
C GLU A 152 1.80 -22.14 15.97
N GLY A 153 0.92 -21.41 15.25
CA GLY A 153 0.57 -20.03 15.58
C GLY A 153 1.56 -18.97 15.05
N ILE A 154 2.57 -19.37 14.28
CA ILE A 154 3.57 -18.50 13.65
C ILE A 154 3.44 -18.62 12.14
N LEU A 155 3.45 -17.50 11.43
CA LEU A 155 3.55 -17.51 9.98
C LEU A 155 5.04 -17.58 9.60
N PRO A 156 5.52 -18.72 9.01
CA PRO A 156 6.91 -18.85 8.62
C PRO A 156 7.23 -17.92 7.43
N PRO A 157 8.49 -17.59 7.16
CA PRO A 157 8.87 -16.96 5.90
C PRO A 157 8.43 -17.80 4.69
N MET A 158 7.99 -17.15 3.61
CA MET A 158 7.72 -17.83 2.35
C MET A 158 8.99 -18.46 1.77
N ASN A 159 8.85 -19.69 1.26
CA ASN A 159 9.91 -20.32 0.48
C ASN A 159 9.96 -19.78 -0.96
N GLU A 160 10.99 -20.17 -1.74
CA GLU A 160 11.20 -19.67 -3.10
C GLU A 160 10.03 -19.97 -4.05
N GLU A 161 9.40 -21.13 -3.92
CA GLU A 161 8.25 -21.52 -4.75
C GLU A 161 7.04 -20.62 -4.44
N GLN A 162 6.73 -20.40 -3.17
CA GLN A 162 5.67 -19.51 -2.71
C GLN A 162 5.91 -18.06 -3.16
N ILE A 163 7.15 -17.58 -3.05
CA ILE A 163 7.52 -16.25 -3.52
C ILE A 163 7.34 -16.13 -5.03
N SER A 164 7.77 -17.13 -5.79
CA SER A 164 7.63 -17.16 -7.26
C SER A 164 6.17 -17.16 -7.68
N GLU A 165 5.33 -17.98 -7.01
CA GLU A 165 3.89 -18.05 -7.24
C GLU A 165 3.25 -16.68 -6.98
N LEU A 166 3.50 -16.09 -5.80
CA LEU A 166 2.95 -14.78 -5.43
C LEU A 166 3.34 -13.69 -6.43
N LYS A 167 4.61 -13.59 -6.78
CA LYS A 167 5.09 -12.62 -7.78
C LYS A 167 4.40 -12.81 -9.13
N GLY A 168 4.20 -14.06 -9.55
CA GLY A 168 3.47 -14.38 -10.78
C GLY A 168 2.01 -13.93 -10.75
N ILE A 169 1.33 -14.09 -9.62
CA ILE A 169 -0.05 -13.62 -9.42
C ILE A 169 -0.11 -12.09 -9.49
N LEU A 170 0.71 -11.39 -8.69
CA LEU A 170 0.75 -9.94 -8.64
C LEU A 170 1.03 -9.33 -10.01
N LYS A 171 2.03 -9.87 -10.72
CA LYS A 171 2.37 -9.43 -12.08
C LYS A 171 1.17 -9.52 -13.03
N LYS A 172 0.51 -10.68 -13.11
CA LYS A 172 -0.67 -10.88 -13.96
C LYS A 172 -1.82 -9.93 -13.63
N LEU A 173 -1.99 -9.60 -12.36
CA LEU A 173 -3.02 -8.66 -11.94
C LEU A 173 -2.69 -7.23 -12.36
N ILE A 174 -1.47 -6.77 -12.10
CA ILE A 174 -1.02 -5.41 -12.47
C ILE A 174 -1.12 -5.21 -13.98
N GLN A 175 -0.78 -6.22 -14.79
CA GLN A 175 -0.87 -6.14 -16.24
C GLN A 175 -2.29 -5.90 -16.77
N LYS A 176 -3.34 -6.13 -15.98
CA LYS A 176 -4.71 -5.78 -16.37
C LYS A 176 -4.99 -4.27 -16.34
N SER A 177 -4.16 -3.49 -15.66
CA SER A 177 -4.30 -2.02 -15.61
C SER A 177 -3.71 -1.31 -16.84
N HIS A 178 -2.93 -2.00 -17.64
CA HIS A 178 -2.30 -1.47 -18.87
C HIS A 178 -3.22 -1.44 -20.07
#